data_83e802e5da36457fdbd6412dbfaaefeb
#
_entry.id   83e802e5da36457fdbd6412dbfaaefeb
#
_cell.length_a   1.000
_cell.length_b   1.000
_cell.length_c   1.000
_cell.angle_alpha   90.00
_cell.angle_beta   90.00
_cell.angle_gamma   90.00
#
_symmetry.space_group_name_H-M   'P 1'
#
loop_
_entity.id
_entity.type
_entity.pdbx_description
1 polymer ?
#
loop_
_entity_poly.entity_id
_entity_poly.type
_entity_poly.pdbx_seq_one_letter_code
_entity_poly.pdbx_strand_id
1 'polypeptide(L)'
;MTRTVGWPARPRSARRTSLWCVAAAAALLLLPAAPATASPAPVRAVCGPADPGAVHCLAQVRTDVHAGLGVRGPNARSTALAELPPGYGPSELRAAYRLPAEGGTGQTIAVVEAGDDPQAEADLAVYRTTFGLPPCTTANGCFRKANQRGDAAPLPPDLGWGVEAALDLDAASALCPSCHLLLVEADQAAGDTLAASVDTAAALGATEISNSYAASESNQNAAFAAHYTHPGVAVVASSGDAGYGIPSVPAAYQSVITAGGTTLTADPGSARGWTESAWEGAGSGCSAWVDKPAWQHDPNCPGRMTSDVSMDADPETGLAVYTTDETGGQAAGWSVVGGTSASSPMLAAVIALAGHPARFPDASRLYTAAAGLTDVATGSNAAGTDCGGDYQCTAVPGYDGPTGNGTPLGLTAF
;
A
#
# COMPACT_ATOMS: atom_id res chain seq x y z
N MET A 1 -19.26 -42.78 -84.16
CA MET A 1 -20.53 -43.32 -84.64
C MET A 1 -21.65 -42.76 -83.83
N THR A 2 -22.44 -42.01 -84.53
CA THR A 2 -23.71 -41.35 -84.13
C THR A 2 -24.79 -42.31 -83.63
N ARG A 3 -25.54 -41.84 -82.64
CA ARG A 3 -27.04 -41.96 -82.70
C ARG A 3 -27.68 -41.11 -81.63
N THR A 4 -28.44 -40.18 -82.10
CA THR A 4 -29.53 -39.40 -81.56
C THR A 4 -30.81 -40.24 -81.32
N VAL A 5 -31.73 -39.76 -80.51
CA VAL A 5 -33.20 -39.89 -80.45
C VAL A 5 -33.61 -39.87 -78.96
N GLY A 6 -34.52 -39.12 -78.42
CA GLY A 6 -35.58 -38.30 -78.93
C GLY A 6 -36.54 -38.10 -77.76
N TRP A 7 -37.11 -36.92 -77.58
CA TRP A 7 -38.09 -36.58 -76.57
C TRP A 7 -39.48 -37.05 -76.89
N PRO A 8 -40.35 -37.22 -75.90
CA PRO A 8 -41.67 -36.59 -76.06
C PRO A 8 -42.18 -35.85 -74.77
N ALA A 9 -43.20 -35.11 -75.08
CA ALA A 9 -43.79 -33.94 -74.45
C ALA A 9 -44.60 -34.14 -73.16
N ARG A 10 -44.89 -33.05 -72.55
CA ARG A 10 -45.68 -32.75 -71.35
C ARG A 10 -47.18 -33.09 -71.46
N PRO A 11 -47.85 -33.08 -70.25
CA PRO A 11 -49.00 -32.20 -70.15
C PRO A 11 -48.95 -31.30 -68.87
N ARG A 12 -49.58 -30.15 -69.05
CA ARG A 12 -49.83 -29.13 -68.05
C ARG A 12 -50.99 -29.51 -67.15
N SER A 13 -50.92 -29.28 -65.82
CA SER A 13 -52.12 -29.10 -64.98
C SER A 13 -51.84 -28.09 -63.84
N ALA A 14 -52.78 -27.20 -63.87
CA ALA A 14 -53.36 -26.24 -62.92
C ALA A 14 -52.57 -25.86 -61.60
N ARG A 15 -52.39 -24.56 -61.51
CA ARG A 15 -52.05 -23.79 -60.31
C ARG A 15 -53.17 -23.88 -59.26
N ARG A 16 -52.81 -24.23 -58.03
CA ARG A 16 -53.50 -23.75 -56.79
C ARG A 16 -52.51 -23.02 -55.94
N THR A 17 -52.74 -21.71 -55.85
CA THR A 17 -52.00 -20.79 -54.92
C THR A 17 -52.60 -21.00 -53.54
N SER A 18 -51.81 -21.54 -52.64
CA SER A 18 -52.05 -21.49 -51.18
C SER A 18 -51.09 -20.46 -50.58
N LEU A 19 -51.66 -19.35 -50.10
CA LEU A 19 -50.93 -18.37 -49.25
C LEU A 19 -50.66 -19.02 -47.88
N TRP A 20 -49.42 -19.25 -47.57
CA TRP A 20 -48.95 -19.51 -46.22
C TRP A 20 -48.37 -18.22 -45.66
N CYS A 21 -49.10 -17.61 -44.68
CA CYS A 21 -48.54 -16.55 -43.85
C CYS A 21 -47.50 -17.17 -42.92
N VAL A 22 -46.22 -16.94 -43.18
CA VAL A 22 -45.15 -17.26 -42.25
C VAL A 22 -45.04 -16.09 -41.28
N ALA A 23 -45.54 -16.25 -40.05
CA ALA A 23 -45.29 -15.35 -38.95
C ALA A 23 -43.84 -15.59 -38.47
N ALA A 24 -42.91 -14.69 -38.83
CA ALA A 24 -41.59 -14.67 -38.28
C ALA A 24 -41.63 -14.08 -36.85
N ALA A 25 -41.63 -14.97 -35.84
CA ALA A 25 -41.39 -14.57 -34.46
C ALA A 25 -39.90 -14.21 -34.29
N ALA A 26 -39.61 -12.92 -34.26
CA ALA A 26 -38.26 -12.43 -33.86
C ALA A 26 -38.04 -12.68 -32.36
N ALA A 27 -37.37 -13.76 -32.01
CA ALA A 27 -36.87 -13.97 -30.66
C ALA A 27 -35.68 -13.00 -30.43
N LEU A 28 -35.93 -11.89 -29.72
CA LEU A 28 -34.84 -11.07 -29.17
C LEU A 28 -34.11 -11.91 -28.11
N LEU A 29 -32.95 -12.43 -28.46
CA LEU A 29 -31.99 -12.97 -27.50
C LEU A 29 -31.42 -11.78 -26.70
N LEU A 30 -31.93 -11.57 -25.47
CA LEU A 30 -31.29 -10.73 -24.46
C LEU A 30 -29.97 -11.42 -24.07
N LEU A 31 -28.89 -11.07 -24.74
CA LEU A 31 -27.55 -11.39 -24.25
C LEU A 31 -27.34 -10.65 -22.93
N PRO A 32 -26.92 -11.34 -21.85
CA PRO A 32 -26.51 -10.64 -20.63
C PRO A 32 -25.39 -9.70 -21.01
N ALA A 33 -25.54 -8.41 -20.66
CA ALA A 33 -24.44 -7.46 -20.78
C ALA A 33 -23.29 -7.97 -19.91
N ALA A 34 -22.13 -8.20 -20.50
CA ALA A 34 -20.91 -8.44 -19.74
C ALA A 34 -20.70 -7.26 -18.77
N PRO A 35 -20.33 -7.51 -17.52
CA PRO A 35 -19.98 -6.43 -16.61
C PRO A 35 -18.89 -5.60 -17.28
N ALA A 36 -19.11 -4.29 -17.38
CA ALA A 36 -18.08 -3.37 -17.83
C ALA A 36 -16.94 -3.43 -16.80
N THR A 37 -15.79 -3.93 -17.20
CA THR A 37 -14.56 -3.79 -16.39
C THR A 37 -14.27 -2.31 -16.31
N ALA A 38 -14.32 -1.73 -15.10
CA ALA A 38 -13.86 -0.37 -14.88
C ALA A 38 -12.39 -0.29 -15.32
N SER A 39 -12.05 0.79 -16.03
CA SER A 39 -10.62 1.06 -16.28
C SER A 39 -9.95 1.37 -14.94
N PRO A 40 -8.70 0.91 -14.73
CA PRO A 40 -7.93 1.27 -13.53
C PRO A 40 -7.92 2.78 -13.32
N ALA A 41 -7.95 3.21 -12.06
CA ALA A 41 -7.84 4.62 -11.74
C ALA A 41 -6.49 5.16 -12.23
N PRO A 42 -6.43 6.36 -12.81
CA PRO A 42 -5.16 6.95 -13.20
C PRO A 42 -4.37 7.34 -11.96
N VAL A 43 -3.18 6.74 -11.82
CA VAL A 43 -2.25 6.99 -10.71
C VAL A 43 -0.94 7.58 -11.20
N ARG A 44 -0.22 8.25 -10.31
CA ARG A 44 1.08 8.83 -10.56
C ARG A 44 1.99 8.62 -9.36
N ALA A 45 3.20 8.10 -9.60
CA ALA A 45 4.24 8.06 -8.59
C ALA A 45 4.65 9.48 -8.18
N VAL A 46 4.78 9.73 -6.90
CA VAL A 46 5.12 11.04 -6.33
C VAL A 46 6.57 11.41 -6.61
N CYS A 47 7.50 10.54 -6.27
CA CYS A 47 8.93 10.80 -6.37
C CYS A 47 9.51 10.66 -7.78
N GLY A 48 8.68 10.43 -8.79
CA GLY A 48 9.15 10.23 -10.16
C GLY A 48 9.94 8.93 -10.36
N PRO A 49 10.37 8.63 -11.58
CA PRO A 49 11.15 7.43 -11.86
C PRO A 49 12.56 7.60 -11.29
N ALA A 50 13.01 6.61 -10.50
CA ALA A 50 14.38 6.55 -10.03
C ALA A 50 15.31 5.97 -11.10
N ASP A 51 16.58 6.39 -11.09
CA ASP A 51 17.64 5.70 -11.81
C ASP A 51 17.77 4.26 -11.31
N PRO A 52 18.15 3.31 -12.15
CA PRO A 52 18.32 1.92 -11.73
C PRO A 52 19.24 1.79 -10.51
N GLY A 53 18.72 1.24 -9.41
CA GLY A 53 19.45 1.06 -8.15
C GLY A 53 19.50 2.29 -7.23
N ALA A 54 18.93 3.43 -7.63
CA ALA A 54 18.73 4.57 -6.74
C ALA A 54 17.57 4.31 -5.78
N VAL A 55 17.63 4.91 -4.59
CA VAL A 55 16.53 4.89 -3.62
C VAL A 55 15.46 5.89 -4.05
N HIS A 56 14.20 5.50 -3.96
CA HIS A 56 13.05 6.33 -4.26
C HIS A 56 11.90 6.05 -3.29
N CYS A 57 11.06 7.04 -3.07
CA CYS A 57 9.84 6.86 -2.32
C CYS A 57 8.78 6.11 -3.14
N LEU A 58 7.77 5.57 -2.47
CA LEU A 58 6.81 4.65 -3.08
C LEU A 58 5.36 5.16 -3.05
N ALA A 59 5.11 6.41 -2.64
CA ALA A 59 3.76 6.98 -2.66
C ALA A 59 3.25 7.13 -4.10
N GLN A 60 1.98 6.73 -4.29
CA GLN A 60 1.25 6.84 -5.54
C GLN A 60 -0.05 7.60 -5.33
N VAL A 61 -0.23 8.70 -6.05
CA VAL A 61 -1.40 9.59 -5.95
C VAL A 61 -2.40 9.30 -7.06
N ARG A 62 -3.68 9.20 -6.71
CA ARG A 62 -4.78 9.20 -7.69
C ARG A 62 -4.92 10.59 -8.33
N THR A 63 -4.89 10.65 -9.65
CA THR A 63 -4.97 11.92 -10.40
C THR A 63 -6.40 12.29 -10.82
N ASP A 64 -7.38 11.42 -10.61
CA ASP A 64 -8.80 11.63 -10.91
C ASP A 64 -9.60 12.12 -9.69
N VAL A 65 -9.00 12.14 -8.50
CA VAL A 65 -9.63 12.57 -7.25
C VAL A 65 -8.94 13.83 -6.75
N HIS A 66 -9.67 14.95 -6.78
CA HIS A 66 -9.20 16.24 -6.27
C HIS A 66 -10.25 16.81 -5.31
N ALA A 67 -9.98 16.76 -4.03
CA ALA A 67 -10.75 17.53 -3.05
C ALA A 67 -9.92 18.75 -2.69
N GLY A 68 -10.38 19.93 -3.15
CA GLY A 68 -9.70 21.20 -2.90
C GLY A 68 -9.49 21.48 -1.41
N LEU A 69 -8.68 22.49 -1.12
CA LEU A 69 -8.37 22.97 0.23
C LEU A 69 -9.65 23.19 1.04
N GLY A 70 -10.03 22.21 1.83
CA GLY A 70 -11.17 22.26 2.75
C GLY A 70 -10.88 23.12 3.99
N VAL A 71 -10.20 24.26 3.84
CA VAL A 71 -9.96 25.21 4.93
C VAL A 71 -11.25 25.91 5.28
N ARG A 72 -11.88 25.49 6.36
CA ARG A 72 -12.99 26.27 6.95
C ARG A 72 -12.41 27.55 7.54
N GLY A 73 -12.74 28.68 6.91
CA GLY A 73 -12.51 29.97 7.51
C GLY A 73 -13.27 30.06 8.88
N PRO A 74 -12.76 30.86 9.85
CA PRO A 74 -13.29 30.94 11.22
C PRO A 74 -14.76 31.37 11.33
N ASN A 75 -15.44 31.68 10.22
CA ASN A 75 -16.83 32.15 10.19
C ASN A 75 -17.81 31.22 9.42
N ALA A 76 -17.41 30.01 9.02
CA ALA A 76 -18.33 29.09 8.35
C ALA A 76 -19.32 28.50 9.38
N ARG A 77 -20.53 29.07 9.44
CA ARG A 77 -21.68 28.43 10.09
C ARG A 77 -22.11 27.24 9.24
N SER A 78 -21.65 26.05 9.59
CA SER A 78 -22.05 24.82 8.91
C SER A 78 -23.28 24.22 9.57
N THR A 79 -24.37 24.13 8.82
CA THR A 79 -25.53 23.29 9.11
C THR A 79 -25.52 21.97 8.30
N ALA A 80 -24.46 21.73 7.51
CA ALA A 80 -24.22 20.44 6.86
C ALA A 80 -23.10 19.69 7.62
N LEU A 81 -23.27 18.39 7.84
CA LEU A 81 -22.18 17.50 8.20
C LEU A 81 -21.10 17.68 7.13
N ALA A 82 -19.88 18.05 7.54
CA ALA A 82 -18.80 18.18 6.57
C ALA A 82 -18.56 16.78 6.00
N GLU A 83 -18.66 16.71 4.68
CA GLU A 83 -18.24 15.51 3.97
C GLU A 83 -16.76 15.25 4.27
N LEU A 84 -16.43 14.02 4.68
CA LEU A 84 -15.05 13.63 4.90
C LEU A 84 -14.30 13.65 3.56
N PRO A 85 -12.98 13.87 3.57
CA PRO A 85 -12.19 13.79 2.35
C PRO A 85 -12.29 12.39 1.73
N PRO A 86 -12.07 12.26 0.40
CA PRO A 86 -12.01 10.98 -0.25
C PRO A 86 -10.82 10.15 0.23
N GLY A 87 -10.91 8.83 0.12
CA GLY A 87 -9.91 7.88 0.63
C GLY A 87 -10.28 7.36 2.03
N TYR A 88 -9.62 6.28 2.44
CA TYR A 88 -9.85 5.71 3.76
C TYR A 88 -9.21 6.57 4.85
N GLY A 89 -9.99 6.84 5.87
CA GLY A 89 -9.55 7.54 7.06
C GLY A 89 -9.41 6.61 8.28
N PRO A 90 -9.16 7.18 9.47
CA PRO A 90 -8.93 6.42 10.70
C PRO A 90 -10.05 5.44 11.07
N SER A 91 -11.31 5.80 10.80
CA SER A 91 -12.46 4.96 11.16
C SER A 91 -12.55 3.71 10.29
N GLU A 92 -12.38 3.86 8.98
CA GLU A 92 -12.42 2.79 8.00
C GLU A 92 -11.26 1.81 8.22
N LEU A 93 -10.04 2.32 8.34
CA LEU A 93 -8.84 1.51 8.53
C LEU A 93 -8.90 0.71 9.85
N ARG A 94 -9.28 1.35 10.97
CA ARG A 94 -9.44 0.64 12.25
C ARG A 94 -10.55 -0.41 12.19
N ALA A 95 -11.66 -0.12 11.51
CA ALA A 95 -12.73 -1.09 11.34
C ALA A 95 -12.29 -2.28 10.48
N ALA A 96 -11.60 -2.03 9.38
CA ALA A 96 -11.09 -3.06 8.47
C ALA A 96 -10.16 -4.04 9.19
N TYR A 97 -9.23 -3.54 9.97
CA TYR A 97 -8.23 -4.36 10.67
C TYR A 97 -8.61 -4.71 12.12
N ARG A 98 -9.84 -4.35 12.56
CA ARG A 98 -10.36 -4.59 13.91
C ARG A 98 -9.45 -4.07 15.02
N LEU A 99 -8.86 -2.89 14.80
CA LEU A 99 -7.93 -2.27 15.74
C LEU A 99 -8.69 -1.47 16.81
N PRO A 100 -8.18 -1.43 18.06
CA PRO A 100 -8.75 -0.61 19.10
C PRO A 100 -8.60 0.90 18.78
N ALA A 101 -9.49 1.71 19.32
CA ALA A 101 -9.40 3.16 19.20
C ALA A 101 -8.30 3.78 20.07
N GLU A 102 -7.90 3.07 21.12
CA GLU A 102 -6.93 3.51 22.14
C GLU A 102 -5.77 2.51 22.20
N GLY A 103 -4.60 3.00 22.58
CA GLY A 103 -3.37 2.21 22.69
C GLY A 103 -2.15 3.02 22.28
N GLY A 104 -0.96 2.42 22.34
CA GLY A 104 0.30 3.01 21.87
C GLY A 104 0.87 4.13 22.74
N THR A 105 0.27 4.39 23.93
CA THR A 105 0.81 5.43 24.84
C THR A 105 2.26 5.12 25.22
N GLY A 106 3.14 6.10 25.02
CA GLY A 106 4.57 5.96 25.28
C GLY A 106 5.37 5.31 24.14
N GLN A 107 4.70 4.91 23.04
CA GLN A 107 5.37 4.48 21.82
C GLN A 107 5.71 5.69 20.96
N THR A 108 6.82 5.61 20.23
CA THR A 108 7.29 6.63 19.28
C THR A 108 7.50 5.98 17.93
N ILE A 109 6.65 6.32 16.98
CA ILE A 109 6.78 5.89 15.60
C ILE A 109 7.67 6.90 14.87
N ALA A 110 8.83 6.48 14.40
CA ALA A 110 9.65 7.27 13.50
C ALA A 110 9.29 6.96 12.05
N VAL A 111 9.22 8.01 11.22
CA VAL A 111 9.22 7.90 9.76
C VAL A 111 10.53 8.49 9.25
N VAL A 112 11.20 7.78 8.36
CA VAL A 112 12.51 8.16 7.81
C VAL A 112 12.33 8.56 6.35
N GLU A 113 12.59 9.82 6.04
CA GLU A 113 12.35 10.43 4.75
C GLU A 113 13.63 11.10 4.20
N ALA A 114 13.64 11.41 2.91
CA ALA A 114 14.73 12.18 2.30
C ALA A 114 14.29 13.62 2.01
N GLY A 115 15.10 14.56 2.48
CA GLY A 115 14.81 15.99 2.34
C GLY A 115 13.85 16.52 3.39
N ASP A 116 13.78 17.85 3.50
CA ASP A 116 12.88 18.55 4.41
C ASP A 116 11.46 18.63 3.85
N ASP A 117 10.47 18.32 4.66
CA ASP A 117 9.09 18.77 4.48
C ASP A 117 8.80 19.94 5.44
N PRO A 118 8.89 21.19 4.98
CA PRO A 118 8.71 22.37 5.84
C PRO A 118 7.29 22.48 6.42
N GLN A 119 6.30 21.81 5.83
CA GLN A 119 4.90 21.90 6.23
C GLN A 119 4.42 20.69 7.05
N ALA A 120 5.24 19.70 7.29
CA ALA A 120 4.86 18.42 7.92
C ALA A 120 3.98 18.58 9.18
N GLU A 121 4.35 19.46 10.13
CA GLU A 121 3.56 19.68 11.36
C GLU A 121 2.24 20.41 11.06
N ALA A 122 2.23 21.36 10.14
CA ALA A 122 1.04 22.14 9.79
C ALA A 122 0.01 21.27 9.04
N ASP A 123 0.47 20.46 8.10
CA ASP A 123 -0.36 19.56 7.31
C ASP A 123 -0.92 18.42 8.19
N LEU A 124 -0.10 17.81 9.04
CA LEU A 124 -0.52 16.84 10.05
C LEU A 124 -1.61 17.40 10.98
N ALA A 125 -1.51 18.71 11.36
CA ALA A 125 -2.52 19.34 12.21
C ALA A 125 -3.88 19.47 11.49
N VAL A 126 -3.88 19.73 10.18
CA VAL A 126 -5.11 19.74 9.36
C VAL A 126 -5.73 18.34 9.30
N TYR A 127 -4.92 17.31 9.01
CA TYR A 127 -5.37 15.91 8.99
C TYR A 127 -6.02 15.54 10.32
N ARG A 128 -5.29 15.70 11.42
CA ARG A 128 -5.75 15.30 12.76
C ARG A 128 -7.01 16.05 13.21
N THR A 129 -7.09 17.34 12.88
CA THR A 129 -8.28 18.15 13.16
C THR A 129 -9.49 17.66 12.37
N THR A 130 -9.32 17.34 11.09
CA THR A 130 -10.40 16.89 10.19
C THR A 130 -11.01 15.59 10.67
N PHE A 131 -10.18 14.65 11.12
CA PHE A 131 -10.64 13.35 11.62
C PHE A 131 -10.91 13.32 13.14
N GLY A 132 -10.83 14.47 13.82
CA GLY A 132 -11.10 14.55 15.26
C GLY A 132 -10.09 13.83 16.15
N LEU A 133 -8.86 13.66 15.66
CA LEU A 133 -7.76 13.08 16.43
C LEU A 133 -7.13 14.10 17.38
N PRO A 134 -6.53 13.67 18.51
CA PRO A 134 -5.85 14.58 19.42
C PRO A 134 -4.74 15.38 18.70
N PRO A 135 -4.49 16.65 19.07
CA PRO A 135 -3.39 17.41 18.50
C PRO A 135 -2.04 16.71 18.73
N CYS A 136 -1.17 16.68 17.72
CA CYS A 136 0.19 16.17 17.79
C CYS A 136 1.13 17.23 17.24
N THR A 137 1.84 17.93 18.13
CA THR A 137 2.65 19.09 17.80
C THR A 137 3.98 19.05 18.54
N THR A 138 4.95 19.82 18.05
CA THR A 138 6.22 20.07 18.77
C THR A 138 5.98 20.72 20.12
N ALA A 139 4.98 21.61 20.22
CA ALA A 139 4.66 22.32 21.44
C ALA A 139 4.13 21.40 22.56
N ASN A 140 3.42 20.32 22.24
CA ASN A 140 2.93 19.35 23.22
C ASN A 140 3.82 18.09 23.34
N GLY A 141 4.91 18.04 22.61
CA GLY A 141 5.90 16.96 22.63
C GLY A 141 5.44 15.67 21.91
N CYS A 142 4.29 15.69 21.24
CA CYS A 142 3.82 14.55 20.46
C CYS A 142 4.54 14.41 19.12
N PHE A 143 4.81 15.52 18.43
CA PHE A 143 5.54 15.56 17.17
C PHE A 143 6.98 16.05 17.38
N ARG A 144 7.94 15.47 16.70
CA ARG A 144 9.32 15.91 16.62
C ARG A 144 9.85 15.74 15.21
N LYS A 145 10.62 16.74 14.73
CA LYS A 145 11.35 16.68 13.47
C LYS A 145 12.85 16.85 13.75
N ALA A 146 13.67 16.05 13.07
CA ALA A 146 15.12 16.08 13.21
C ALA A 146 15.81 15.79 11.87
N ASN A 147 16.98 16.36 11.67
CA ASN A 147 17.84 16.00 10.54
C ASN A 147 18.50 14.63 10.77
N GLN A 148 19.22 14.14 9.77
CA GLN A 148 19.96 12.87 9.80
C GLN A 148 20.91 12.72 11.00
N ARG A 149 21.34 13.79 11.64
CA ARG A 149 22.25 13.80 12.80
C ARG A 149 21.53 13.89 14.14
N GLY A 150 20.21 14.01 14.12
CA GLY A 150 19.36 14.14 15.30
C GLY A 150 19.15 15.57 15.79
N ASP A 151 19.65 16.56 15.07
CA ASP A 151 19.48 17.97 15.39
C ASP A 151 18.17 18.51 14.80
N ALA A 152 17.58 19.50 15.49
CA ALA A 152 16.40 20.19 14.96
C ALA A 152 16.74 21.18 13.81
N ALA A 153 17.98 21.50 13.61
CA ALA A 153 18.49 22.39 12.56
C ALA A 153 20.02 22.25 12.40
N PRO A 154 20.59 22.54 11.20
CA PRO A 154 19.87 22.84 9.96
C PRO A 154 19.20 21.59 9.41
N LEU A 155 18.02 21.75 8.82
CA LEU A 155 17.35 20.69 8.08
C LEU A 155 17.93 20.56 6.67
N PRO A 156 17.78 19.40 5.99
CA PRO A 156 18.24 19.22 4.62
C PRO A 156 17.46 20.12 3.64
N PRO A 157 17.85 20.24 2.38
CA PRO A 157 17.00 20.85 1.36
C PRO A 157 15.78 19.95 1.11
N ASP A 158 14.68 20.56 0.66
CA ASP A 158 13.56 19.82 0.12
C ASP A 158 14.00 19.02 -1.12
N LEU A 159 13.68 17.72 -1.14
CA LEU A 159 14.01 16.79 -2.22
C LEU A 159 12.75 16.25 -2.92
N GLY A 160 11.58 16.81 -2.60
CA GLY A 160 10.32 16.43 -3.22
C GLY A 160 9.66 15.19 -2.63
N TRP A 161 9.94 14.87 -1.37
CA TRP A 161 9.32 13.76 -0.64
C TRP A 161 8.24 14.22 0.35
N GLY A 162 7.78 15.48 0.29
CA GLY A 162 6.78 16.00 1.23
C GLY A 162 5.44 15.25 1.19
N VAL A 163 5.00 14.79 0.02
CA VAL A 163 3.80 13.94 -0.08
C VAL A 163 4.00 12.57 0.58
N GLU A 164 5.19 11.99 0.46
CA GLU A 164 5.55 10.73 1.14
C GLU A 164 5.53 10.93 2.66
N ALA A 165 6.18 11.99 3.14
CA ALA A 165 6.21 12.31 4.57
C ALA A 165 4.79 12.55 5.13
N ALA A 166 3.93 13.26 4.38
CA ALA A 166 2.55 13.48 4.76
C ALA A 166 1.76 12.16 4.83
N LEU A 167 1.90 11.26 3.84
CA LEU A 167 1.28 9.94 3.85
C LEU A 167 1.69 9.14 5.09
N ASP A 168 2.98 9.09 5.39
CA ASP A 168 3.51 8.31 6.50
C ASP A 168 3.01 8.82 7.86
N LEU A 169 3.04 10.14 8.06
CA LEU A 169 2.56 10.77 9.29
C LEU A 169 1.05 10.61 9.47
N ASP A 170 0.27 10.76 8.40
CA ASP A 170 -1.18 10.61 8.39
C ASP A 170 -1.59 9.16 8.65
N ALA A 171 -0.93 8.19 8.00
CA ALA A 171 -1.18 6.76 8.17
C ALA A 171 -0.85 6.29 9.60
N ALA A 172 0.30 6.70 10.15
CA ALA A 172 0.66 6.43 11.54
C ALA A 172 -0.35 7.05 12.51
N SER A 173 -0.78 8.30 12.28
CA SER A 173 -1.80 8.99 13.08
C SER A 173 -3.17 8.32 13.01
N ALA A 174 -3.56 7.80 11.85
CA ALA A 174 -4.85 7.15 11.65
C ALA A 174 -5.04 5.96 12.58
N LEU A 175 -3.99 5.16 12.72
CA LEU A 175 -4.05 3.91 13.50
C LEU A 175 -3.58 4.08 14.94
N CYS A 176 -2.55 4.90 15.20
CA CYS A 176 -2.04 5.14 16.56
C CYS A 176 -2.12 6.62 16.97
N PRO A 177 -3.32 7.17 17.21
CA PRO A 177 -3.48 8.60 17.51
C PRO A 177 -2.83 9.06 18.82
N SER A 178 -2.49 8.13 19.73
CA SER A 178 -1.82 8.41 21.00
C SER A 178 -0.31 8.15 20.97
N CYS A 179 0.24 7.68 19.86
CA CYS A 179 1.68 7.55 19.65
C CYS A 179 2.33 8.92 19.46
N HIS A 180 3.59 9.03 19.86
CA HIS A 180 4.45 10.13 19.43
C HIS A 180 4.91 9.87 17.99
N LEU A 181 5.14 10.94 17.24
CA LEU A 181 5.63 10.90 15.86
C LEU A 181 7.00 11.58 15.79
N LEU A 182 7.95 10.92 15.15
CA LEU A 182 9.28 11.42 14.91
C LEU A 182 9.58 11.39 13.41
N LEU A 183 9.68 12.54 12.75
CA LEU A 183 10.15 12.65 11.38
C LEU A 183 11.67 12.83 11.39
N VAL A 184 12.40 11.91 10.74
CA VAL A 184 13.87 12.00 10.56
C VAL A 184 14.17 12.18 9.08
N GLU A 185 14.80 13.32 8.76
CA GLU A 185 15.04 13.77 7.40
C GLU A 185 16.48 13.55 6.99
N ALA A 186 16.70 12.62 6.05
CA ALA A 186 18.02 12.33 5.48
C ALA A 186 18.48 13.45 4.52
N ASP A 187 19.77 13.69 4.47
CA ASP A 187 20.37 14.71 3.62
C ASP A 187 20.18 14.43 2.11
N GLN A 188 19.99 13.17 1.73
CA GLN A 188 19.81 12.71 0.33
C GLN A 188 18.96 11.44 0.27
N ALA A 189 18.33 11.19 -0.87
CA ALA A 189 17.67 9.94 -1.20
C ALA A 189 18.70 8.86 -1.60
N ALA A 190 19.59 8.51 -0.66
CA ALA A 190 20.67 7.55 -0.89
C ALA A 190 20.74 6.53 0.25
N GLY A 191 21.19 5.30 -0.07
CA GLY A 191 21.14 4.19 0.86
C GLY A 191 21.94 4.42 2.15
N ASP A 192 23.09 5.11 2.09
CA ASP A 192 23.94 5.44 3.24
C ASP A 192 23.32 6.53 4.13
N THR A 193 22.71 7.56 3.54
CA THR A 193 22.09 8.66 4.30
C THR A 193 20.80 8.20 4.97
N LEU A 194 19.97 7.44 4.28
CA LEU A 194 18.75 6.86 4.85
C LEU A 194 19.08 5.83 5.94
N ALA A 195 20.07 4.98 5.75
CA ALA A 195 20.55 4.03 6.76
C ALA A 195 21.04 4.76 8.03
N ALA A 196 21.80 5.84 7.88
CA ALA A 196 22.24 6.67 9.02
C ALA A 196 21.04 7.35 9.72
N SER A 197 19.98 7.70 8.99
CA SER A 197 18.77 8.27 9.57
C SER A 197 17.97 7.23 10.38
N VAL A 198 18.01 5.94 10.02
CA VAL A 198 17.44 4.85 10.83
C VAL A 198 18.18 4.71 12.16
N ASP A 199 19.53 4.74 12.15
CA ASP A 199 20.32 4.78 13.39
C ASP A 199 19.94 5.98 14.27
N THR A 200 19.77 7.14 13.66
CA THR A 200 19.35 8.37 14.35
C THR A 200 17.96 8.24 14.95
N ALA A 201 17.00 7.70 14.21
CA ALA A 201 15.64 7.46 14.73
C ALA A 201 15.67 6.57 15.98
N ALA A 202 16.42 5.48 15.95
CA ALA A 202 16.60 4.60 17.11
C ALA A 202 17.29 5.31 18.28
N ALA A 203 18.34 6.10 18.02
CA ALA A 203 19.07 6.88 19.05
C ALA A 203 18.19 7.97 19.67
N LEU A 204 17.21 8.51 18.93
CA LEU A 204 16.23 9.50 19.42
C LEU A 204 15.05 8.87 20.18
N GLY A 205 15.03 7.56 20.33
CA GLY A 205 14.06 6.83 21.15
C GLY A 205 12.84 6.31 20.40
N ALA A 206 12.94 6.15 19.08
CA ALA A 206 11.91 5.45 18.32
C ALA A 206 11.73 4.02 18.85
N THR A 207 10.50 3.60 19.01
CA THR A 207 10.12 2.21 19.34
C THR A 207 9.76 1.41 18.10
N GLU A 208 9.22 2.09 17.09
CA GLU A 208 8.99 1.59 15.74
C GLU A 208 9.58 2.56 14.74
N ILE A 209 10.13 2.04 13.63
CA ILE A 209 10.68 2.85 12.54
C ILE A 209 10.05 2.37 11.22
N SER A 210 9.39 3.27 10.50
CA SER A 210 8.83 3.06 9.17
C SER A 210 9.78 3.60 8.10
N ASN A 211 9.94 2.82 7.04
CA ASN A 211 10.81 3.13 5.90
C ASN A 211 10.01 2.94 4.61
N SER A 212 9.45 4.01 4.09
CA SER A 212 8.56 4.01 2.92
C SER A 212 9.30 4.30 1.62
N TYR A 213 10.44 3.64 1.44
CA TYR A 213 11.30 3.78 0.28
C TYR A 213 11.92 2.46 -0.13
N ALA A 214 12.41 2.40 -1.36
CA ALA A 214 13.01 1.21 -1.92
C ALA A 214 14.16 1.51 -2.89
N ALA A 215 15.07 0.56 -2.95
CA ALA A 215 15.98 0.34 -4.07
C ALA A 215 16.01 -1.14 -4.40
N SER A 216 16.27 -1.51 -5.66
CA SER A 216 16.49 -2.92 -6.00
C SER A 216 17.66 -3.50 -5.21
N GLU A 217 17.51 -4.71 -4.67
CA GLU A 217 18.60 -5.35 -3.95
C GLU A 217 19.85 -5.55 -4.80
N SER A 218 21.02 -5.48 -4.19
CA SER A 218 22.31 -5.73 -4.82
C SER A 218 23.37 -6.11 -3.76
N ASN A 219 24.53 -6.60 -4.22
CA ASN A 219 25.66 -6.83 -3.30
C ASN A 219 26.22 -5.55 -2.67
N GLN A 220 25.94 -4.38 -3.26
CA GLN A 220 26.43 -3.10 -2.75
C GLN A 220 25.60 -2.62 -1.56
N ASN A 221 24.27 -2.75 -1.65
CA ASN A 221 23.38 -2.28 -0.60
C ASN A 221 23.20 -3.29 0.55
N ALA A 222 23.67 -4.54 0.42
CA ALA A 222 23.75 -5.49 1.53
C ALA A 222 24.59 -4.97 2.70
N ALA A 223 25.52 -4.06 2.47
CA ALA A 223 26.36 -3.44 3.50
C ALA A 223 25.55 -2.56 4.49
N PHE A 224 24.36 -2.08 4.10
CA PHE A 224 23.53 -1.23 4.95
C PHE A 224 22.64 -2.01 5.93
N ALA A 225 22.53 -3.34 5.80
CA ALA A 225 21.62 -4.14 6.63
C ALA A 225 21.83 -3.98 8.15
N ALA A 226 23.06 -3.71 8.60
CA ALA A 226 23.37 -3.52 10.01
C ALA A 226 22.68 -2.29 10.62
N HIS A 227 22.44 -1.24 9.84
CA HIS A 227 21.74 -0.01 10.26
C HIS A 227 20.23 -0.23 10.52
N TYR A 228 19.69 -1.35 10.08
CA TYR A 228 18.27 -1.73 10.27
C TYR A 228 18.10 -2.76 11.39
N THR A 229 19.11 -2.89 12.28
CA THR A 229 19.09 -3.84 13.41
C THR A 229 19.27 -3.10 14.72
N HIS A 230 18.17 -2.85 15.42
CA HIS A 230 18.17 -2.10 16.69
C HIS A 230 17.43 -2.92 17.78
N PRO A 231 18.14 -3.41 18.81
CA PRO A 231 17.53 -4.17 19.88
C PRO A 231 16.39 -3.41 20.57
N GLY A 232 15.20 -3.99 20.58
CA GLY A 232 14.01 -3.39 21.21
C GLY A 232 13.21 -2.46 20.32
N VAL A 233 13.65 -2.21 19.10
CA VAL A 233 12.96 -1.39 18.10
C VAL A 233 12.45 -2.28 16.97
N ALA A 234 11.21 -2.11 16.57
CA ALA A 234 10.66 -2.78 15.40
C ALA A 234 10.93 -1.94 14.14
N VAL A 235 11.65 -2.49 13.18
CA VAL A 235 11.95 -1.82 11.90
C VAL A 235 11.07 -2.39 10.82
N VAL A 236 10.26 -1.54 10.21
CA VAL A 236 9.30 -1.88 9.13
C VAL A 236 9.76 -1.22 7.84
N ALA A 237 9.55 -1.88 6.71
CA ALA A 237 9.77 -1.28 5.40
C ALA A 237 8.76 -1.76 4.37
N SER A 238 8.46 -0.88 3.43
CA SER A 238 7.63 -1.15 2.25
C SER A 238 8.27 -2.19 1.33
N SER A 239 7.48 -3.14 0.82
CA SER A 239 7.99 -4.20 -0.07
C SER A 239 8.39 -3.71 -1.45
N GLY A 240 7.90 -2.54 -1.87
CA GLY A 240 8.07 -1.97 -3.22
C GLY A 240 6.76 -1.97 -4.00
N ASP A 241 6.76 -1.23 -5.14
CA ASP A 241 5.57 -0.97 -5.94
C ASP A 241 5.72 -1.44 -7.40
N ALA A 242 6.64 -2.36 -7.65
CA ALA A 242 6.94 -2.85 -9.00
C ALA A 242 6.42 -4.28 -9.28
N GLY A 243 5.57 -4.81 -8.40
CA GLY A 243 5.08 -6.17 -8.51
C GLY A 243 6.15 -7.23 -8.23
N TYR A 244 5.94 -8.44 -8.73
CA TYR A 244 6.86 -9.55 -8.56
C TYR A 244 8.14 -9.37 -9.35
N GLY A 245 9.29 -9.54 -8.68
CA GLY A 245 10.58 -9.45 -9.36
C GLY A 245 11.78 -9.45 -8.42
N ILE A 246 12.68 -8.49 -8.61
CA ILE A 246 13.84 -8.31 -7.74
C ILE A 246 13.34 -7.67 -6.42
N PRO A 247 13.59 -8.31 -5.27
CA PRO A 247 13.23 -7.72 -3.99
C PRO A 247 13.83 -6.34 -3.77
N SER A 248 13.13 -5.55 -3.00
CA SER A 248 13.59 -4.22 -2.58
C SER A 248 14.39 -4.30 -1.28
N VAL A 249 15.32 -3.37 -1.11
CA VAL A 249 15.94 -3.07 0.18
C VAL A 249 15.44 -1.70 0.65
N PRO A 250 15.21 -1.51 1.98
CA PRO A 250 15.60 -2.36 3.11
C PRO A 250 14.67 -3.55 3.39
N ALA A 251 13.54 -3.70 2.68
CA ALA A 251 12.56 -4.76 2.91
C ALA A 251 13.16 -6.19 2.95
N ALA A 252 14.14 -6.49 2.09
CA ALA A 252 14.76 -7.82 2.04
C ALA A 252 15.70 -8.11 3.22
N TYR A 253 16.06 -7.15 4.07
CA TYR A 253 16.95 -7.44 5.20
C TYR A 253 16.27 -8.32 6.25
N GLN A 254 17.01 -9.26 6.85
CA GLN A 254 16.44 -10.22 7.79
C GLN A 254 15.86 -9.60 9.07
N SER A 255 16.40 -8.45 9.50
CA SER A 255 15.94 -7.70 10.67
C SER A 255 14.71 -6.81 10.39
N VAL A 256 14.31 -6.67 9.13
CA VAL A 256 13.21 -5.79 8.72
C VAL A 256 11.93 -6.60 8.56
N ILE A 257 10.83 -6.02 9.04
CA ILE A 257 9.48 -6.54 8.84
C ILE A 257 8.95 -5.92 7.54
N THR A 258 8.71 -6.76 6.55
CA THR A 258 8.32 -6.30 5.22
C THR A 258 6.81 -6.14 5.11
N ALA A 259 6.36 -4.92 4.88
CA ALA A 259 4.97 -4.57 4.61
C ALA A 259 4.68 -4.68 3.11
N GLY A 260 3.89 -5.69 2.73
CA GLY A 260 3.33 -5.85 1.39
C GLY A 260 2.06 -5.03 1.19
N GLY A 261 1.35 -5.23 0.09
CA GLY A 261 0.20 -4.42 -0.28
C GLY A 261 -1.04 -5.20 -0.68
N THR A 262 -2.20 -4.76 -0.21
CA THR A 262 -3.51 -5.28 -0.61
C THR A 262 -4.37 -4.18 -1.24
N THR A 263 -5.38 -4.61 -2.00
CA THR A 263 -6.56 -3.81 -2.36
C THR A 263 -7.63 -4.10 -1.32
N LEU A 264 -7.98 -3.10 -0.51
CA LEU A 264 -8.95 -3.20 0.59
C LEU A 264 -10.33 -2.73 0.13
N THR A 265 -11.33 -3.58 0.16
CA THR A 265 -12.69 -3.24 -0.29
C THR A 265 -13.72 -3.46 0.82
N ALA A 266 -14.57 -2.46 1.05
CA ALA A 266 -15.71 -2.59 1.94
C ALA A 266 -16.71 -3.61 1.35
N ASP A 267 -17.02 -4.65 2.12
CA ASP A 267 -17.99 -5.68 1.75
C ASP A 267 -18.90 -6.02 2.93
N PRO A 268 -20.05 -5.33 3.04
CA PRO A 268 -21.02 -5.58 4.11
C PRO A 268 -21.56 -7.03 4.13
N GLY A 269 -21.38 -7.79 3.05
CA GLY A 269 -21.79 -9.19 2.96
C GLY A 269 -20.78 -10.17 3.57
N SER A 270 -19.54 -9.76 3.75
CA SER A 270 -18.50 -10.57 4.39
C SER A 270 -18.61 -10.56 5.91
N ALA A 271 -18.13 -11.61 6.58
CA ALA A 271 -18.13 -11.70 8.04
C ALA A 271 -17.28 -10.61 8.73
N ARG A 272 -16.29 -10.05 8.03
CA ARG A 272 -15.42 -8.97 8.49
C ARG A 272 -16.01 -7.60 8.17
N GLY A 273 -16.91 -7.49 7.18
CA GLY A 273 -17.38 -6.24 6.59
C GLY A 273 -16.44 -5.70 5.51
N TRP A 274 -15.33 -6.40 5.27
CA TRP A 274 -14.25 -6.04 4.35
C TRP A 274 -13.67 -7.27 3.67
N THR A 275 -13.18 -7.11 2.46
CA THR A 275 -12.43 -8.11 1.71
C THR A 275 -11.11 -7.52 1.24
N GLU A 276 -10.12 -8.38 1.02
CA GLU A 276 -8.82 -7.99 0.49
C GLU A 276 -8.36 -8.95 -0.59
N SER A 277 -7.63 -8.41 -1.54
CA SER A 277 -6.86 -9.18 -2.53
C SER A 277 -5.45 -8.61 -2.62
N ALA A 278 -4.49 -9.41 -3.08
CA ALA A 278 -3.16 -8.88 -3.37
C ALA A 278 -3.27 -7.72 -4.37
N TRP A 279 -2.62 -6.61 -4.05
CA TRP A 279 -2.48 -5.50 -4.99
C TRP A 279 -1.44 -5.85 -6.06
N GLU A 280 -1.75 -5.57 -7.34
CA GLU A 280 -0.87 -5.90 -8.46
C GLU A 280 0.51 -5.19 -8.36
N GLY A 281 0.54 -3.99 -7.79
CA GLY A 281 1.76 -3.21 -7.59
C GLY A 281 2.65 -3.71 -6.45
N ALA A 282 2.09 -4.42 -5.44
CA ALA A 282 2.85 -4.82 -4.26
C ALA A 282 4.13 -5.59 -4.62
N GLY A 283 5.26 -5.16 -4.08
CA GLY A 283 6.53 -5.82 -4.35
C GLY A 283 6.63 -7.20 -3.70
N SER A 284 7.08 -8.19 -4.45
CA SER A 284 7.50 -9.47 -3.89
C SER A 284 8.65 -10.07 -4.68
N GLY A 285 9.42 -10.96 -4.05
CA GLY A 285 10.49 -11.66 -4.74
C GLY A 285 11.38 -12.46 -3.80
N CYS A 286 12.15 -13.34 -4.41
CA CYS A 286 13.12 -14.17 -3.71
C CYS A 286 14.51 -13.51 -3.78
N SER A 287 15.07 -13.13 -2.62
CA SER A 287 16.38 -12.50 -2.55
C SER A 287 17.49 -13.40 -3.08
N ALA A 288 18.37 -12.81 -3.89
CA ALA A 288 19.60 -13.44 -4.35
C ALA A 288 20.80 -13.14 -3.42
N TRP A 289 20.64 -12.18 -2.48
CA TRP A 289 21.74 -11.65 -1.65
C TRP A 289 21.54 -11.85 -0.16
N VAL A 290 20.30 -12.05 0.29
CA VAL A 290 19.96 -12.24 1.69
C VAL A 290 19.52 -13.68 1.91
N ASP A 291 20.21 -14.38 2.81
CA ASP A 291 19.92 -15.77 3.15
C ASP A 291 18.50 -15.90 3.72
N LYS A 292 17.85 -17.03 3.45
CA LYS A 292 16.56 -17.35 4.05
C LYS A 292 16.69 -17.45 5.57
N PRO A 293 15.93 -16.66 6.34
CA PRO A 293 15.93 -16.78 7.79
C PRO A 293 15.30 -18.10 8.24
N ALA A 294 15.74 -18.61 9.38
CA ALA A 294 15.32 -19.93 9.89
C ALA A 294 13.82 -20.03 10.19
N TRP A 295 13.13 -18.92 10.36
CA TRP A 295 11.69 -18.86 10.62
C TRP A 295 10.84 -18.82 9.35
N GLN A 296 11.44 -18.62 8.16
CA GLN A 296 10.73 -18.61 6.89
C GLN A 296 10.81 -20.00 6.24
N HIS A 297 9.65 -20.58 5.90
CA HIS A 297 9.55 -22.01 5.51
C HIS A 297 8.95 -22.21 4.12
N ASP A 298 8.81 -21.16 3.32
CA ASP A 298 8.34 -21.25 1.95
C ASP A 298 9.23 -22.18 1.09
N PRO A 299 8.64 -22.95 0.14
CA PRO A 299 9.36 -24.08 -0.44
C PRO A 299 10.33 -23.73 -1.56
N ASN A 300 10.04 -22.71 -2.39
CA ASN A 300 10.71 -22.54 -3.68
C ASN A 300 11.70 -21.37 -3.73
N CYS A 301 11.81 -20.57 -2.67
CA CYS A 301 12.78 -19.49 -2.57
C CYS A 301 13.99 -19.93 -1.73
N PRO A 302 15.21 -19.98 -2.24
CA PRO A 302 16.39 -20.34 -1.43
C PRO A 302 16.86 -19.20 -0.52
N GLY A 303 16.54 -17.95 -0.83
CA GLY A 303 16.85 -16.75 -0.03
C GLY A 303 15.67 -16.24 0.77
N ARG A 304 15.79 -15.00 1.26
CA ARG A 304 14.72 -14.28 1.92
C ARG A 304 13.60 -14.00 0.92
N MET A 305 12.37 -14.46 1.20
CA MET A 305 11.17 -14.12 0.41
C MET A 305 10.47 -12.93 1.05
N THR A 306 10.13 -11.93 0.28
CA THR A 306 9.27 -10.80 0.68
C THR A 306 7.86 -10.99 0.11
N SER A 307 6.75 -10.65 0.81
CA SER A 307 6.55 -9.88 2.03
C SER A 307 6.39 -10.75 3.29
N ASP A 308 6.19 -10.11 4.46
CA ASP A 308 5.90 -10.82 5.71
C ASP A 308 4.43 -10.71 6.11
N VAL A 309 3.86 -9.51 5.98
CA VAL A 309 2.48 -9.14 6.29
C VAL A 309 2.10 -7.96 5.40
N SER A 310 0.82 -7.74 5.15
CA SER A 310 0.37 -6.66 4.28
C SER A 310 -0.69 -5.79 4.93
N MET A 311 -0.88 -4.60 4.40
CA MET A 311 -2.01 -3.71 4.65
C MET A 311 -2.45 -3.05 3.33
N ASP A 312 -3.50 -2.23 3.36
CA ASP A 312 -3.98 -1.52 2.18
C ASP A 312 -2.86 -0.66 1.55
N ALA A 313 -2.68 -0.81 0.25
CA ALA A 313 -1.65 -0.12 -0.51
C ALA A 313 -2.12 0.30 -1.90
N ASP A 314 -3.24 -0.26 -2.37
CA ASP A 314 -3.74 0.06 -3.70
C ASP A 314 -4.25 1.50 -3.74
N PRO A 315 -3.72 2.37 -4.62
CA PRO A 315 -4.24 3.73 -4.77
C PRO A 315 -5.73 3.79 -5.12
N GLU A 316 -6.31 2.74 -5.70
CA GLU A 316 -7.76 2.69 -5.98
C GLU A 316 -8.59 2.66 -4.68
N THR A 317 -8.05 2.09 -3.63
CA THR A 317 -8.64 2.01 -2.28
C THR A 317 -7.82 2.81 -1.25
N GLY A 318 -6.96 3.71 -1.71
CA GLY A 318 -5.95 4.40 -0.91
C GLY A 318 -6.47 5.29 0.21
N LEU A 319 -5.54 5.81 0.99
CA LEU A 319 -5.76 6.62 2.17
C LEU A 319 -6.07 8.08 1.82
N ALA A 320 -6.89 8.72 2.64
CA ALA A 320 -7.02 10.17 2.65
C ALA A 320 -5.74 10.78 3.24
N VAL A 321 -5.08 11.65 2.48
CA VAL A 321 -3.84 12.34 2.88
C VAL A 321 -4.00 13.83 2.66
N TYR A 322 -3.54 14.64 3.59
CA TYR A 322 -3.50 16.10 3.45
C TYR A 322 -2.07 16.59 3.33
N THR A 323 -1.78 17.31 2.28
CA THR A 323 -0.48 17.95 2.08
C THR A 323 -0.62 19.28 1.35
N THR A 324 0.25 20.22 1.68
CA THR A 324 0.43 21.46 0.91
C THR A 324 1.66 21.41 0.01
N ASP A 325 2.40 20.29 0.01
CA ASP A 325 3.48 20.07 -0.94
C ASP A 325 2.92 19.82 -2.35
N GLU A 326 3.35 20.64 -3.30
CA GLU A 326 2.97 20.55 -4.71
C GLU A 326 4.03 19.84 -5.57
N THR A 327 5.03 19.24 -4.94
CA THR A 327 6.11 18.53 -5.62
C THR A 327 5.55 17.34 -6.41
N GLY A 328 6.17 17.03 -7.52
CA GLY A 328 5.66 15.98 -8.40
C GLY A 328 4.38 16.37 -9.15
N GLY A 329 3.91 17.64 -9.10
CA GLY A 329 2.68 18.10 -9.75
C GLY A 329 1.40 17.70 -8.99
N GLN A 330 1.53 17.43 -7.70
CA GLN A 330 0.41 17.30 -6.77
C GLN A 330 -0.23 18.67 -6.52
N ALA A 331 -1.54 18.73 -6.45
CA ALA A 331 -2.22 19.96 -5.99
C ALA A 331 -2.28 19.94 -4.45
N ALA A 332 -2.02 21.10 -3.83
CA ALA A 332 -2.18 21.27 -2.39
C ALA A 332 -3.61 20.93 -1.93
N GLY A 333 -3.73 20.20 -0.83
CA GLY A 333 -5.02 19.79 -0.24
C GLY A 333 -5.15 18.29 -0.03
N TRP A 334 -6.39 17.80 -0.03
CA TRP A 334 -6.69 16.39 0.13
C TRP A 334 -6.48 15.59 -1.14
N SER A 335 -5.86 14.44 -0.98
CA SER A 335 -5.61 13.47 -2.06
C SER A 335 -5.90 12.06 -1.57
N VAL A 336 -6.06 11.13 -2.53
CA VAL A 336 -6.07 9.69 -2.25
C VAL A 336 -4.72 9.15 -2.65
N VAL A 337 -4.01 8.57 -1.69
CA VAL A 337 -2.63 8.11 -1.85
C VAL A 337 -2.53 6.64 -1.43
N GLY A 338 -1.82 5.86 -2.21
CA GLY A 338 -1.49 4.46 -1.96
C GLY A 338 0.00 4.21 -2.19
N GLY A 339 0.33 2.99 -2.53
CA GLY A 339 1.68 2.44 -2.55
C GLY A 339 1.95 1.61 -1.29
N THR A 340 2.93 0.75 -1.30
CA THR A 340 3.36 0.04 -0.08
C THR A 340 3.91 1.00 0.97
N SER A 341 4.15 2.26 0.61
CA SER A 341 4.35 3.40 1.50
C SER A 341 3.21 3.60 2.51
N ALA A 342 1.96 3.37 2.12
CA ALA A 342 0.83 3.41 3.06
C ALA A 342 0.88 2.25 4.07
N SER A 343 1.28 1.07 3.60
CA SER A 343 1.31 -0.16 4.40
C SER A 343 2.36 -0.11 5.52
N SER A 344 3.55 0.42 5.25
CA SER A 344 4.67 0.44 6.20
C SER A 344 4.35 1.23 7.49
N PRO A 345 3.95 2.51 7.45
CA PRO A 345 3.63 3.28 8.66
C PRO A 345 2.36 2.75 9.36
N MET A 346 1.39 2.21 8.62
CA MET A 346 0.24 1.54 9.22
C MET A 346 0.67 0.31 10.03
N LEU A 347 1.56 -0.50 9.50
CA LEU A 347 2.07 -1.68 10.20
C LEU A 347 2.89 -1.30 11.44
N ALA A 348 3.76 -0.29 11.33
CA ALA A 348 4.48 0.28 12.46
C ALA A 348 3.49 0.75 13.56
N ALA A 349 2.39 1.41 13.15
CA ALA A 349 1.35 1.84 14.09
C ALA A 349 0.60 0.66 14.74
N VAL A 350 0.37 -0.45 14.04
CA VAL A 350 -0.24 -1.66 14.64
C VAL A 350 0.69 -2.28 15.69
N ILE A 351 1.99 -2.34 15.43
CA ILE A 351 3.00 -2.81 16.40
C ILE A 351 3.03 -1.89 17.62
N ALA A 352 3.02 -0.57 17.40
CA ALA A 352 2.97 0.43 18.47
C ALA A 352 1.69 0.31 19.31
N LEU A 353 0.52 0.10 18.69
CA LEU A 353 -0.73 -0.15 19.41
C LEU A 353 -0.64 -1.37 20.34
N ALA A 354 0.04 -2.41 19.92
CA ALA A 354 0.26 -3.61 20.74
C ALA A 354 1.22 -3.35 21.92
N GLY A 355 2.07 -2.32 21.84
CA GLY A 355 2.93 -1.85 22.92
C GLY A 355 4.10 -2.76 23.27
N HIS A 356 4.52 -3.63 22.37
CA HIS A 356 5.56 -4.63 22.61
C HIS A 356 6.62 -4.68 21.48
N PRO A 357 7.25 -3.56 21.09
CA PRO A 357 8.20 -3.52 19.96
C PRO A 357 9.37 -4.51 20.10
N ALA A 358 9.83 -4.73 21.31
CA ALA A 358 10.92 -5.69 21.59
C ALA A 358 10.61 -7.15 21.22
N ARG A 359 9.34 -7.47 20.90
CA ARG A 359 8.96 -8.79 20.37
C ARG A 359 9.18 -8.91 18.87
N PHE A 360 9.58 -7.83 18.20
CA PHE A 360 9.77 -7.74 16.77
C PHE A 360 11.22 -7.38 16.40
N PRO A 361 12.21 -8.17 16.84
CA PRO A 361 13.58 -7.99 16.35
C PRO A 361 13.72 -8.32 14.86
N ASP A 362 12.71 -8.97 14.30
CA ASP A 362 12.50 -9.37 12.93
C ASP A 362 11.02 -9.77 12.73
N ALA A 363 10.68 -10.35 11.58
CA ALA A 363 9.31 -10.76 11.27
C ALA A 363 8.90 -12.13 11.87
N SER A 364 9.78 -12.85 12.56
CA SER A 364 9.56 -14.26 13.02
C SER A 364 8.28 -14.45 13.83
N ARG A 365 7.91 -13.43 14.63
CA ARG A 365 6.68 -13.47 15.41
C ARG A 365 5.43 -13.58 14.52
N LEU A 366 5.37 -12.88 13.39
CA LEU A 366 4.22 -12.90 12.48
C LEU A 366 4.02 -14.29 11.85
N TYR A 367 5.11 -15.03 11.61
CA TYR A 367 5.05 -16.42 11.13
C TYR A 367 4.54 -17.39 12.19
N THR A 368 4.90 -17.18 13.46
CA THR A 368 4.45 -18.05 14.57
C THR A 368 3.04 -17.69 15.06
N ALA A 369 2.58 -16.47 14.82
CA ALA A 369 1.29 -15.95 15.24
C ALA A 369 0.31 -15.72 14.06
N ALA A 370 0.55 -16.32 12.91
CA ALA A 370 -0.24 -16.14 11.69
C ALA A 370 -1.76 -16.37 11.87
N ALA A 371 -2.17 -17.20 12.82
CA ALA A 371 -3.59 -17.37 13.16
C ALA A 371 -4.28 -16.08 13.69
N GLY A 372 -3.52 -15.06 14.06
CA GLY A 372 -4.02 -13.72 14.43
C GLY A 372 -4.08 -12.74 13.26
N LEU A 373 -3.86 -13.22 12.04
CA LEU A 373 -3.95 -12.45 10.80
C LEU A 373 -5.14 -12.95 9.97
N THR A 374 -5.59 -12.11 9.04
CA THR A 374 -6.55 -12.49 8.00
C THR A 374 -5.76 -12.94 6.78
N ASP A 375 -5.91 -14.20 6.40
CA ASP A 375 -5.29 -14.75 5.19
C ASP A 375 -5.89 -14.11 3.93
N VAL A 376 -5.03 -13.68 3.00
CA VAL A 376 -5.42 -13.10 1.71
C VAL A 376 -5.05 -14.10 0.62
N ALA A 377 -6.05 -14.78 0.09
CA ALA A 377 -5.85 -15.90 -0.83
C ALA A 377 -6.34 -15.62 -2.26
N THR A 378 -6.44 -14.35 -2.64
CA THR A 378 -6.87 -13.91 -3.98
C THR A 378 -6.03 -12.76 -4.48
N GLY A 379 -5.93 -12.62 -5.80
CA GLY A 379 -5.12 -11.60 -6.45
C GLY A 379 -3.73 -12.10 -6.81
N SER A 380 -2.98 -11.24 -7.47
CA SER A 380 -1.62 -11.53 -7.94
C SER A 380 -0.87 -10.21 -8.17
N ASN A 381 0.40 -10.19 -7.87
CA ASN A 381 1.31 -9.08 -8.18
C ASN A 381 2.27 -9.41 -9.34
N ALA A 382 1.90 -10.34 -10.19
CA ALA A 382 2.72 -10.78 -11.33
C ALA A 382 3.09 -9.63 -12.30
N ALA A 383 2.31 -8.56 -12.36
CA ALA A 383 2.57 -7.34 -13.14
C ALA A 383 3.02 -7.63 -14.60
N GLY A 384 2.38 -8.64 -15.23
CA GLY A 384 2.72 -9.10 -16.57
C GLY A 384 3.88 -10.10 -16.65
N THR A 385 4.51 -10.45 -15.53
CA THR A 385 5.51 -11.52 -15.44
C THR A 385 4.80 -12.84 -15.18
N ASP A 386 4.95 -13.81 -16.07
CA ASP A 386 4.38 -15.14 -15.85
C ASP A 386 5.19 -15.89 -14.79
N CYS A 387 4.65 -15.99 -13.58
CA CYS A 387 5.19 -16.85 -12.51
C CYS A 387 4.50 -18.21 -12.40
N GLY A 388 3.69 -18.58 -13.39
CA GLY A 388 3.00 -19.88 -13.43
C GLY A 388 1.96 -20.11 -12.33
N GLY A 389 1.48 -19.04 -11.67
CA GLY A 389 0.58 -19.13 -10.51
C GLY A 389 1.28 -19.61 -9.23
N ASP A 390 2.62 -19.51 -9.19
CA ASP A 390 3.40 -19.82 -7.99
C ASP A 390 3.06 -18.85 -6.85
N TYR A 391 3.12 -19.34 -5.61
CA TYR A 391 2.89 -18.53 -4.40
C TYR A 391 3.79 -17.28 -4.33
N GLN A 392 4.88 -17.23 -5.06
CA GLN A 392 5.79 -16.08 -5.05
C GLN A 392 5.17 -14.83 -5.66
N CYS A 393 4.18 -14.96 -6.55
CA CYS A 393 3.49 -13.83 -7.17
C CYS A 393 1.96 -13.98 -7.20
N THR A 394 1.40 -15.05 -6.62
CA THR A 394 -0.03 -15.28 -6.56
C THR A 394 -0.45 -15.49 -5.12
N ALA A 395 -1.45 -14.77 -4.66
CA ALA A 395 -2.02 -14.96 -3.34
C ALA A 395 -2.70 -16.35 -3.26
N VAL A 396 -2.32 -17.14 -2.27
CA VAL A 396 -2.79 -18.49 -2.03
C VAL A 396 -3.09 -18.70 -0.55
N PRO A 397 -3.88 -19.72 -0.14
CA PRO A 397 -4.09 -19.98 1.27
C PRO A 397 -2.77 -20.23 2.03
N GLY A 398 -2.57 -19.50 3.12
CA GLY A 398 -1.34 -19.50 3.91
C GLY A 398 -0.34 -18.45 3.45
N TYR A 399 0.95 -18.71 3.62
CA TYR A 399 1.99 -17.75 3.22
C TYR A 399 2.15 -17.65 1.70
N ASP A 400 2.21 -16.42 1.20
CA ASP A 400 2.57 -16.10 -0.20
C ASP A 400 3.43 -14.84 -0.30
N GLY A 401 4.05 -14.64 -1.46
CA GLY A 401 4.93 -13.49 -1.70
C GLY A 401 4.20 -12.15 -1.68
N PRO A 402 3.08 -11.98 -2.40
CA PRO A 402 2.37 -10.73 -2.48
C PRO A 402 1.88 -10.17 -1.14
N THR A 403 1.36 -11.04 -0.25
CA THR A 403 0.68 -10.62 0.97
C THR A 403 1.29 -11.15 2.28
N GLY A 404 2.36 -11.96 2.17
CA GLY A 404 3.00 -12.56 3.34
C GLY A 404 2.06 -13.55 4.06
N ASN A 405 1.93 -13.39 5.38
CA ASN A 405 1.02 -14.17 6.21
C ASN A 405 -0.41 -13.58 6.27
N GLY A 406 -0.71 -12.58 5.44
CA GLY A 406 -2.01 -11.88 5.39
C GLY A 406 -1.97 -10.51 6.05
N THR A 407 -3.14 -10.03 6.54
CA THR A 407 -3.34 -8.68 7.07
C THR A 407 -3.77 -8.70 8.54
N PRO A 408 -3.58 -7.61 9.33
CA PRO A 408 -3.94 -7.60 10.75
C PRO A 408 -5.40 -7.96 11.02
N LEU A 409 -5.63 -8.74 12.08
CA LEU A 409 -6.95 -9.04 12.64
C LEU A 409 -6.93 -8.73 14.15
N GLY A 410 -7.05 -7.44 14.48
CA GLY A 410 -6.78 -6.94 15.81
C GLY A 410 -5.29 -7.04 16.15
N LEU A 411 -4.96 -7.12 17.44
CA LEU A 411 -3.58 -7.09 17.94
C LEU A 411 -3.03 -8.48 18.34
N THR A 412 -3.72 -9.56 18.04
CA THR A 412 -3.36 -10.89 18.57
C THR A 412 -2.02 -11.39 18.02
N ALA A 413 -1.67 -11.06 16.78
CA ALA A 413 -0.39 -11.40 16.17
C ALA A 413 0.77 -10.50 16.63
N PHE A 414 0.49 -9.36 17.26
CA PHE A 414 1.41 -8.26 17.54
C PHE A 414 1.79 -8.14 19.03
#